data_755495901148f782bead8ae43b341164
#
_entry.id   755495901148f782bead8ae43b341164
#
_cell.length_a   1.000
_cell.length_b   1.000
_cell.length_c   1.000
_cell.angle_alpha   90.00
_cell.angle_beta   90.00
_cell.angle_gamma   90.00
#
_symmetry.space_group_name_H-M   'P 1'
#
loop_
_entity.id
_entity.type
_entity.pdbx_description
1 polymer ?
#
loop_
_entity_poly.entity_id
_entity_poly.type
_entity_poly.pdbx_seq_one_letter_code
_entity_poly.pdbx_strand_id
1 'polypeptide(L)'
;MNNILVVYAKDMEDYKTHFIRKLESYLAQKECKIINCTSLAEAFAVSRLNPRIVTILYDWDDFGFKDLHHFSNHNKLLPIFAITDNHASVDIDLGDFDLTLDFLQYDANLSRADVKRVLQAIKKYKQAILPPFTRALMQYVRKLNYTFSTPGHLGGTAFQKTPTSAAFYDFFGENIFLSDLSISIEELGSLLDHSGPQREAEEFIANTFGSDRSLIVINGTSTSNKIVGMYSATSGDTVIIDRNCHKSLAHFLMMVDVITIYLKPARNAYGILGGIPESEYT
;
A
#
# COMPACT_ATOMS: atom_id res chain seq x y z
N MET A 1 -16.35 -1.88 0.38
CA MET A 1 -16.87 -3.00 1.17
C MET A 1 -15.71 -3.93 1.50
N ASN A 2 -15.54 -4.30 2.76
CA ASN A 2 -14.45 -5.18 3.20
C ASN A 2 -14.85 -6.64 2.99
N ASN A 3 -13.94 -7.48 2.51
CA ASN A 3 -14.21 -8.90 2.36
C ASN A 3 -13.48 -9.69 3.47
N ILE A 4 -14.19 -10.60 4.09
CA ILE A 4 -13.64 -11.53 5.08
C ILE A 4 -13.71 -12.92 4.46
N LEU A 5 -12.58 -13.59 4.40
CA LEU A 5 -12.49 -14.95 3.89
C LEU A 5 -12.68 -15.92 5.06
N VAL A 6 -13.61 -16.83 4.93
CA VAL A 6 -13.85 -17.89 5.93
C VAL A 6 -13.55 -19.23 5.28
N VAL A 7 -12.66 -20.00 5.91
CA VAL A 7 -12.18 -21.28 5.37
C VAL A 7 -12.50 -22.38 6.37
N TYR A 8 -13.32 -23.35 5.95
CA TYR A 8 -13.76 -24.47 6.78
C TYR A 8 -14.03 -25.73 5.92
N ALA A 9 -13.99 -26.91 6.52
CA ALA A 9 -14.29 -28.15 5.79
C ALA A 9 -15.78 -28.27 5.44
N LYS A 10 -16.07 -28.95 4.34
CA LYS A 10 -17.44 -29.09 3.83
C LYS A 10 -18.38 -29.82 4.78
N ASP A 11 -17.84 -30.82 5.51
CA ASP A 11 -18.59 -31.72 6.41
C ASP A 11 -18.37 -31.33 7.89
N MET A 12 -18.41 -30.03 8.18
CA MET A 12 -18.19 -29.48 9.50
C MET A 12 -19.31 -29.84 10.49
N GLU A 13 -18.97 -30.08 11.75
CA GLU A 13 -19.93 -30.36 12.81
C GLU A 13 -20.94 -29.22 13.03
N ASP A 14 -22.16 -29.55 13.45
CA ASP A 14 -23.27 -28.58 13.55
C ASP A 14 -22.95 -27.37 14.44
N TYR A 15 -22.27 -27.58 15.56
CA TYR A 15 -21.92 -26.45 16.48
C TYR A 15 -20.90 -25.50 15.87
N LYS A 16 -19.91 -25.99 15.11
CA LYS A 16 -18.94 -25.17 14.38
C LYS A 16 -19.65 -24.36 13.29
N THR A 17 -20.55 -25.00 12.56
CA THR A 17 -21.41 -24.32 11.57
C THR A 17 -22.24 -23.22 12.22
N HIS A 18 -22.81 -23.47 13.42
CA HIS A 18 -23.59 -22.48 14.14
C HIS A 18 -22.72 -21.28 14.56
N PHE A 19 -21.51 -21.53 15.08
CA PHE A 19 -20.54 -20.51 15.45
C PHE A 19 -20.19 -19.60 14.26
N ILE A 20 -19.81 -20.20 13.12
CA ILE A 20 -19.45 -19.47 11.90
C ILE A 20 -20.62 -18.58 11.45
N ARG A 21 -21.84 -19.12 11.34
CA ARG A 21 -23.03 -18.33 10.96
C ARG A 21 -23.31 -17.17 11.91
N LYS A 22 -23.10 -17.36 13.19
CA LYS A 22 -23.27 -16.30 14.20
C LYS A 22 -22.21 -15.21 14.04
N LEU A 23 -20.94 -15.60 13.84
CA LEU A 23 -19.85 -14.69 13.58
C LEU A 23 -20.07 -13.90 12.27
N GLU A 24 -20.50 -14.58 11.20
CA GLU A 24 -20.86 -13.96 9.93
C GLU A 24 -21.98 -12.92 10.10
N SER A 25 -23.02 -13.24 10.86
CA SER A 25 -24.12 -12.31 11.13
C SER A 25 -23.65 -11.04 11.84
N TYR A 26 -22.76 -11.14 12.83
CA TYR A 26 -22.19 -9.98 13.50
C TYR A 26 -21.29 -9.13 12.57
N LEU A 27 -20.47 -9.78 11.75
CA LEU A 27 -19.55 -9.10 10.84
C LEU A 27 -20.29 -8.44 9.67
N ALA A 28 -21.35 -9.08 9.16
CA ALA A 28 -22.19 -8.51 8.10
C ALA A 28 -22.85 -7.19 8.53
N GLN A 29 -23.27 -7.06 9.80
CA GLN A 29 -23.79 -5.81 10.36
C GLN A 29 -22.77 -4.65 10.36
N LYS A 30 -21.48 -4.95 10.11
CA LYS A 30 -20.35 -3.99 10.05
C LYS A 30 -19.87 -3.75 8.62
N GLU A 31 -20.73 -3.90 7.62
CA GLU A 31 -20.43 -3.69 6.20
C GLU A 31 -19.32 -4.61 5.66
N CYS A 32 -19.13 -5.76 6.27
CA CYS A 32 -18.22 -6.78 5.79
C CYS A 32 -18.98 -7.81 4.93
N LYS A 33 -18.42 -8.13 3.76
CA LYS A 33 -18.90 -9.23 2.92
C LYS A 33 -18.13 -10.49 3.29
N ILE A 34 -18.84 -11.57 3.57
CA ILE A 34 -18.25 -12.88 3.84
C ILE A 34 -18.08 -13.64 2.52
N ILE A 35 -16.95 -14.30 2.39
CA ILE A 35 -16.63 -15.20 1.28
C ILE A 35 -16.25 -16.54 1.91
N ASN A 36 -17.06 -17.56 1.66
CA ASN A 36 -16.87 -18.89 2.22
C ASN A 36 -16.11 -19.77 1.23
N CYS A 37 -15.07 -20.46 1.70
CA CYS A 37 -14.31 -21.46 0.96
C CYS A 37 -14.30 -22.77 1.75
N THR A 38 -14.48 -23.86 1.05
CA THR A 38 -14.51 -25.21 1.64
C THR A 38 -13.25 -26.03 1.38
N SER A 39 -12.23 -25.39 0.81
CA SER A 39 -10.92 -25.99 0.60
C SER A 39 -9.82 -24.90 0.64
N LEU A 40 -8.60 -25.30 1.01
CA LEU A 40 -7.44 -24.44 1.01
C LEU A 40 -7.09 -23.93 -0.38
N ALA A 41 -7.17 -24.79 -1.40
CA ALA A 41 -6.87 -24.41 -2.78
C ALA A 41 -7.77 -23.26 -3.28
N GLU A 42 -9.07 -23.34 -3.00
CA GLU A 42 -10.04 -22.29 -3.28
C GLU A 42 -9.70 -21.01 -2.50
N ALA A 43 -9.44 -21.15 -1.20
CA ALA A 43 -9.13 -20.02 -0.33
C ALA A 43 -7.86 -19.27 -0.76
N PHE A 44 -6.80 -19.97 -1.17
CA PHE A 44 -5.59 -19.37 -1.71
C PHE A 44 -5.87 -18.63 -3.03
N ALA A 45 -6.62 -19.26 -3.95
CA ALA A 45 -6.99 -18.61 -5.22
C ALA A 45 -7.79 -17.32 -4.96
N VAL A 46 -8.79 -17.39 -4.10
CA VAL A 46 -9.63 -16.23 -3.74
C VAL A 46 -8.82 -15.14 -3.05
N SER A 47 -7.91 -15.49 -2.12
CA SER A 47 -7.10 -14.50 -1.41
C SER A 47 -6.14 -13.76 -2.35
N ARG A 48 -5.59 -14.44 -3.36
CA ARG A 48 -4.70 -13.85 -4.36
C ARG A 48 -5.41 -12.96 -5.37
N LEU A 49 -6.64 -13.29 -5.73
CA LEU A 49 -7.41 -12.59 -6.75
C LEU A 49 -8.27 -11.45 -6.18
N ASN A 50 -8.48 -11.41 -4.87
CA ASN A 50 -9.35 -10.44 -4.23
C ASN A 50 -8.58 -9.51 -3.28
N PRO A 51 -8.10 -8.33 -3.77
CA PRO A 51 -7.33 -7.39 -2.96
C PRO A 51 -8.16 -6.71 -1.85
N ARG A 52 -9.46 -6.98 -1.75
CA ARG A 52 -10.34 -6.42 -0.72
C ARG A 52 -10.49 -7.33 0.50
N ILE A 53 -9.80 -8.48 0.54
CA ILE A 53 -9.77 -9.33 1.74
C ILE A 53 -8.98 -8.59 2.83
N VAL A 54 -9.60 -8.47 4.00
CA VAL A 54 -9.05 -7.72 5.15
C VAL A 54 -8.75 -8.61 6.36
N THR A 55 -9.21 -9.85 6.35
CA THR A 55 -8.87 -10.88 7.34
C THR A 55 -9.29 -12.25 6.82
N ILE A 56 -8.68 -13.29 7.37
CA ILE A 56 -9.00 -14.69 7.12
C ILE A 56 -9.42 -15.31 8.45
N LEU A 57 -10.54 -16.01 8.45
CA LEU A 57 -11.02 -16.87 9.53
C LEU A 57 -10.82 -18.31 9.07
N TYR A 58 -10.10 -19.10 9.82
CA TYR A 58 -9.55 -20.36 9.36
C TYR A 58 -9.82 -21.46 10.38
N ASP A 59 -10.49 -22.54 9.98
CA ASP A 59 -10.69 -23.70 10.84
C ASP A 59 -9.37 -24.44 11.05
N TRP A 60 -8.83 -24.29 12.24
CA TRP A 60 -7.55 -24.89 12.61
C TRP A 60 -7.64 -26.40 12.79
N ASP A 61 -8.75 -26.88 13.31
CA ASP A 61 -8.90 -28.31 13.65
C ASP A 61 -8.94 -29.18 12.39
N ASP A 62 -9.50 -28.64 11.28
CA ASP A 62 -9.60 -29.37 10.02
C ASP A 62 -8.33 -29.26 9.16
N PHE A 63 -7.66 -28.10 9.16
CA PHE A 63 -6.58 -27.84 8.21
C PHE A 63 -5.18 -27.74 8.83
N GLY A 64 -5.08 -27.43 10.13
CA GLY A 64 -3.80 -27.32 10.83
C GLY A 64 -2.90 -26.19 10.32
N PHE A 65 -1.63 -26.25 10.71
CA PHE A 65 -0.65 -25.19 10.43
C PHE A 65 -0.04 -25.25 9.02
N LYS A 66 -0.04 -26.41 8.41
CA LYS A 66 0.87 -26.79 7.31
C LYS A 66 0.86 -25.86 6.09
N ASP A 67 -0.24 -25.19 5.83
CA ASP A 67 -0.41 -24.39 4.60
C ASP A 67 -0.65 -22.90 4.84
N LEU A 68 -0.63 -22.44 6.10
CA LEU A 68 -0.85 -21.02 6.43
C LEU A 68 0.18 -20.06 5.81
N HIS A 69 1.42 -20.56 5.58
CA HIS A 69 2.47 -19.78 4.94
C HIS A 69 2.10 -19.30 3.52
N HIS A 70 1.20 -19.98 2.83
CA HIS A 70 0.74 -19.54 1.50
C HIS A 70 -0.05 -18.24 1.55
N PHE A 71 -0.77 -17.96 2.66
CA PHE A 71 -1.45 -16.69 2.84
C PHE A 71 -0.45 -15.57 3.17
N SER A 72 0.57 -15.84 3.99
CA SER A 72 1.59 -14.85 4.38
C SER A 72 2.51 -14.46 3.23
N ASN A 73 2.89 -15.41 2.39
CA ASN A 73 3.75 -15.15 1.23
C ASN A 73 3.15 -14.10 0.28
N HIS A 74 1.83 -13.97 0.27
CA HIS A 74 1.14 -12.98 -0.54
C HIS A 74 0.96 -11.65 0.20
N ASN A 75 0.66 -11.68 1.50
CA ASN A 75 0.45 -10.50 2.32
C ASN A 75 0.72 -10.78 3.81
N LYS A 76 1.94 -10.49 4.25
CA LYS A 76 2.40 -10.73 5.63
C LYS A 76 1.61 -9.98 6.71
N LEU A 77 0.99 -8.85 6.35
CA LEU A 77 0.23 -8.01 7.29
C LEU A 77 -1.21 -8.47 7.45
N LEU A 78 -1.69 -9.40 6.59
CA LEU A 78 -3.07 -9.83 6.60
C LEU A 78 -3.37 -10.63 7.89
N PRO A 79 -4.29 -10.17 8.76
CA PRO A 79 -4.60 -10.89 9.98
C PRO A 79 -5.34 -12.20 9.69
N ILE A 80 -4.87 -13.27 10.29
CA ILE A 80 -5.47 -14.60 10.22
C ILE A 80 -5.94 -14.95 11.63
N PHE A 81 -7.18 -15.40 11.76
CA PHE A 81 -7.74 -15.93 12.99
C PHE A 81 -7.96 -17.44 12.82
N ALA A 82 -7.17 -18.22 13.51
CA ALA A 82 -7.37 -19.65 13.62
C ALA A 82 -8.48 -19.95 14.64
N ILE A 83 -9.49 -20.71 14.22
CA ILE A 83 -10.61 -21.09 15.07
C ILE A 83 -10.41 -22.54 15.46
N THR A 84 -10.42 -22.87 16.76
CA THR A 84 -10.12 -24.20 17.28
C THR A 84 -10.95 -24.51 18.52
N ASP A 85 -11.23 -25.79 18.76
CA ASP A 85 -11.85 -26.27 19.98
C ASP A 85 -10.89 -26.31 21.17
N ASN A 86 -9.60 -26.52 20.90
CA ASN A 86 -8.61 -26.71 21.94
C ASN A 86 -7.43 -25.75 21.81
N HIS A 87 -7.63 -24.52 22.27
CA HIS A 87 -6.61 -23.49 22.29
C HIS A 87 -5.35 -23.87 23.11
N ALA A 88 -5.48 -24.68 24.15
CA ALA A 88 -4.37 -25.05 25.03
C ALA A 88 -3.39 -26.05 24.40
N SER A 89 -3.77 -26.73 23.32
CA SER A 89 -2.93 -27.72 22.63
C SER A 89 -2.13 -27.12 21.45
N VAL A 90 -2.29 -25.85 21.18
CA VAL A 90 -1.62 -25.18 20.04
C VAL A 90 -0.30 -24.61 20.54
N ASP A 91 0.71 -25.49 20.66
CA ASP A 91 2.10 -25.09 20.90
C ASP A 91 2.78 -24.91 19.54
N ILE A 92 2.82 -23.68 19.05
CA ILE A 92 3.44 -23.33 17.78
C ILE A 92 4.58 -22.36 18.05
N ASP A 93 5.77 -22.77 17.68
CA ASP A 93 6.88 -21.84 17.52
C ASP A 93 6.65 -20.99 16.27
N LEU A 94 6.07 -19.81 16.47
CA LEU A 94 5.83 -18.82 15.41
C LEU A 94 7.13 -18.09 14.99
N GLY A 95 8.28 -18.43 15.58
CA GLY A 95 9.54 -17.72 15.39
C GLY A 95 10.04 -17.65 13.94
N ASP A 96 9.66 -18.63 13.11
CA ASP A 96 10.04 -18.69 11.69
C ASP A 96 9.00 -18.10 10.74
N PHE A 97 7.82 -17.70 11.24
CA PHE A 97 6.72 -17.23 10.40
C PHE A 97 6.33 -15.79 10.73
N ASP A 98 6.58 -14.93 9.79
CA ASP A 98 6.18 -13.51 9.80
C ASP A 98 4.66 -13.38 9.51
N LEU A 99 3.84 -13.99 10.40
CA LEU A 99 2.38 -14.08 10.31
C LEU A 99 1.70 -13.30 11.42
N THR A 100 0.66 -12.54 11.08
CA THR A 100 -0.26 -11.97 12.06
C THR A 100 -1.36 -13.00 12.38
N LEU A 101 -1.05 -13.99 13.22
CA LEU A 101 -1.95 -15.06 13.62
C LEU A 101 -2.50 -14.79 15.03
N ASP A 102 -3.80 -14.92 15.19
CA ASP A 102 -4.51 -14.90 16.49
C ASP A 102 -5.49 -16.08 16.54
N PHE A 103 -5.96 -16.45 17.73
CA PHE A 103 -6.81 -17.62 17.93
C PHE A 103 -8.18 -17.22 18.46
N LEU A 104 -9.20 -17.90 17.95
CA LEU A 104 -10.56 -17.87 18.46
C LEU A 104 -10.95 -19.29 18.89
N GLN A 105 -11.69 -19.40 19.97
CA GLN A 105 -12.22 -20.69 20.41
C GLN A 105 -13.65 -20.88 19.89
N TYR A 106 -13.97 -22.09 19.41
CA TYR A 106 -15.35 -22.46 19.14
C TYR A 106 -16.13 -22.45 20.47
N ASP A 107 -17.02 -21.50 20.63
CA ASP A 107 -17.91 -21.39 21.78
C ASP A 107 -19.35 -21.17 21.29
N ALA A 108 -20.28 -21.95 21.84
CA ALA A 108 -21.72 -21.77 21.59
C ALA A 108 -22.18 -20.33 21.83
N ASN A 109 -21.47 -19.60 22.73
CA ASN A 109 -21.71 -18.22 23.04
C ASN A 109 -20.60 -17.29 22.52
N LEU A 110 -20.43 -17.21 21.19
CA LEU A 110 -19.50 -16.25 20.58
C LEU A 110 -19.49 -14.93 21.35
N SER A 111 -18.35 -14.59 21.95
CA SER A 111 -18.25 -13.43 22.81
C SER A 111 -18.19 -12.13 21.99
N ARG A 112 -18.78 -11.06 22.50
CA ARG A 112 -18.61 -9.72 21.92
C ARG A 112 -17.14 -9.28 21.91
N ALA A 113 -16.32 -9.83 22.80
CA ALA A 113 -14.89 -9.55 22.87
C ALA A 113 -14.17 -10.11 21.64
N ASP A 114 -14.49 -11.33 21.19
CA ASP A 114 -13.88 -11.95 20.02
C ASP A 114 -14.20 -11.18 18.73
N VAL A 115 -15.46 -10.82 18.55
CA VAL A 115 -15.85 -9.96 17.41
C VAL A 115 -15.09 -8.64 17.43
N LYS A 116 -14.92 -8.03 18.62
CA LYS A 116 -14.15 -6.80 18.79
C LYS A 116 -12.66 -6.99 18.43
N ARG A 117 -12.05 -8.12 18.79
CA ARG A 117 -10.67 -8.47 18.42
C ARG A 117 -10.51 -8.55 16.90
N VAL A 118 -11.38 -9.27 16.21
CA VAL A 118 -11.38 -9.36 14.75
C VAL A 118 -11.50 -7.98 14.11
N LEU A 119 -12.46 -7.16 14.55
CA LEU A 119 -12.66 -5.81 14.01
C LEU A 119 -11.47 -4.88 14.30
N GLN A 120 -10.81 -5.02 15.45
CA GLN A 120 -9.60 -4.27 15.76
C GLN A 120 -8.41 -4.68 14.88
N ALA A 121 -8.24 -5.97 14.62
CA ALA A 121 -7.21 -6.47 13.73
C ALA A 121 -7.43 -5.97 12.30
N ILE A 122 -8.67 -6.01 11.80
CA ILE A 122 -9.04 -5.42 10.50
C ILE A 122 -8.68 -3.92 10.46
N LYS A 123 -9.00 -3.18 11.53
CA LYS A 123 -8.68 -1.74 11.60
C LYS A 123 -7.17 -1.50 11.57
N LYS A 124 -6.38 -2.27 12.34
CA LYS A 124 -4.91 -2.18 12.34
C LYS A 124 -4.34 -2.50 10.96
N TYR A 125 -4.78 -3.59 10.35
CA TYR A 125 -4.37 -3.99 9.00
C TYR A 125 -4.60 -2.88 7.98
N LYS A 126 -5.82 -2.32 7.94
CA LYS A 126 -6.16 -1.23 7.01
C LYS A 126 -5.32 0.04 7.22
N GLN A 127 -4.81 0.25 8.40
CA GLN A 127 -3.87 1.34 8.67
C GLN A 127 -2.44 0.97 8.25
N ALA A 128 -2.02 -0.27 8.48
CA ALA A 128 -0.67 -0.74 8.21
C ALA A 128 -0.36 -0.87 6.70
N ILE A 129 -1.36 -1.22 5.87
CA ILE A 129 -1.18 -1.33 4.41
C ILE A 129 -1.04 0.03 3.71
N LEU A 130 -1.34 1.13 4.39
CA LEU A 130 -1.22 2.46 3.81
C LEU A 130 0.16 3.05 4.10
N PRO A 131 0.87 3.56 3.07
CA PRO A 131 2.09 4.32 3.29
C PRO A 131 1.85 5.50 4.25
N PRO A 132 2.85 5.92 5.04
CA PRO A 132 2.66 6.86 6.14
C PRO A 132 1.96 8.16 5.73
N PHE A 133 2.41 8.82 4.68
CA PHE A 133 1.81 10.07 4.21
C PHE A 133 0.37 9.85 3.71
N THR A 134 0.11 8.79 2.93
CA THR A 134 -1.24 8.47 2.45
C THR A 134 -2.20 8.24 3.63
N ARG A 135 -1.74 7.51 4.65
CA ARG A 135 -2.50 7.28 5.88
C ARG A 135 -2.84 8.58 6.59
N ALA A 136 -1.85 9.47 6.78
CA ALA A 136 -2.04 10.76 7.42
C ALA A 136 -3.01 11.65 6.64
N LEU A 137 -2.87 11.73 5.32
CA LEU A 137 -3.76 12.49 4.44
C LEU A 137 -5.20 11.99 4.53
N MET A 138 -5.42 10.67 4.41
CA MET A 138 -6.76 10.10 4.53
C MET A 138 -7.38 10.29 5.92
N GLN A 139 -6.57 10.29 6.98
CA GLN A 139 -7.04 10.59 8.33
C GLN A 139 -7.41 12.06 8.47
N TYR A 140 -6.63 12.96 7.91
CA TYR A 140 -6.89 14.40 7.91
C TYR A 140 -8.20 14.73 7.18
N VAL A 141 -8.37 14.21 5.97
CA VAL A 141 -9.57 14.38 5.15
C VAL A 141 -10.85 13.95 5.91
N ARG A 142 -10.79 12.85 6.65
CA ARG A 142 -11.93 12.35 7.43
C ARG A 142 -12.35 13.23 8.61
N LYS A 143 -11.48 14.14 9.04
CA LYS A 143 -11.83 15.11 10.11
C LYS A 143 -12.77 16.19 9.62
N LEU A 144 -12.91 16.38 8.30
CA LEU A 144 -13.75 17.39 7.67
C LEU A 144 -13.49 18.79 8.22
N ASN A 145 -12.21 19.16 8.41
CA ASN A 145 -11.81 20.45 8.91
C ASN A 145 -12.19 21.56 7.91
N TYR A 146 -12.68 22.68 8.40
CA TYR A 146 -12.83 23.87 7.57
C TYR A 146 -11.46 24.42 7.18
N THR A 147 -11.31 24.74 5.89
CA THR A 147 -10.06 25.24 5.33
C THR A 147 -10.17 26.79 5.17
N PHE A 148 -9.25 27.50 5.82
CA PHE A 148 -9.10 28.97 5.68
C PHE A 148 -7.83 29.36 4.92
N SER A 149 -7.24 28.43 4.20
CA SER A 149 -6.03 28.57 3.41
C SER A 149 -6.26 28.24 1.94
N THR A 150 -5.25 28.41 1.10
CA THR A 150 -5.23 27.86 -0.26
C THR A 150 -5.27 26.32 -0.22
N PRO A 151 -5.82 25.69 -1.25
CA PRO A 151 -6.38 26.26 -2.47
C PRO A 151 -7.78 26.87 -2.28
N GLY A 152 -8.11 27.89 -3.10
CA GLY A 152 -9.31 28.71 -2.96
C GLY A 152 -10.65 28.01 -3.22
N HIS A 153 -10.66 26.73 -3.65
CA HIS A 153 -11.87 25.94 -3.78
C HIS A 153 -12.42 25.46 -2.43
N LEU A 154 -11.67 25.63 -1.32
CA LEU A 154 -12.12 25.35 0.04
C LEU A 154 -12.72 23.93 0.20
N GLY A 155 -11.94 22.90 -0.08
CA GLY A 155 -12.41 21.50 -0.03
C GLY A 155 -13.46 21.16 -1.09
N GLY A 156 -13.52 21.91 -2.18
CA GLY A 156 -14.43 21.69 -3.29
C GLY A 156 -15.75 22.46 -3.21
N THR A 157 -16.04 23.21 -2.11
CA THR A 157 -17.30 23.94 -1.95
C THR A 157 -17.50 24.99 -3.04
N ALA A 158 -16.43 25.58 -3.58
CA ALA A 158 -16.49 26.54 -4.68
C ALA A 158 -17.09 25.92 -5.96
N PHE A 159 -16.86 24.62 -6.20
CA PHE A 159 -17.36 23.92 -7.37
C PHE A 159 -18.87 23.60 -7.32
N GLN A 160 -19.49 23.66 -6.15
CA GLN A 160 -20.92 23.34 -5.98
C GLN A 160 -21.85 24.53 -6.30
N LYS A 161 -21.31 25.64 -6.79
CA LYS A 161 -22.08 26.88 -6.98
C LYS A 161 -22.76 27.02 -8.35
N THR A 162 -22.32 26.27 -9.36
CA THR A 162 -22.90 26.30 -10.71
C THR A 162 -23.09 24.88 -11.26
N PRO A 163 -24.04 24.66 -12.20
CA PRO A 163 -24.28 23.34 -12.76
C PRO A 163 -23.01 22.71 -13.40
N THR A 164 -22.24 23.51 -14.13
CA THR A 164 -21.01 23.03 -14.79
C THR A 164 -19.96 22.61 -13.77
N SER A 165 -19.74 23.40 -12.74
CA SER A 165 -18.77 23.07 -11.72
C SER A 165 -19.23 21.95 -10.80
N ALA A 166 -20.54 21.80 -10.56
CA ALA A 166 -21.10 20.66 -9.84
C ALA A 166 -20.86 19.34 -10.61
N ALA A 167 -21.06 19.33 -11.93
CA ALA A 167 -20.76 18.17 -12.75
C ALA A 167 -19.26 17.76 -12.68
N PHE A 168 -18.36 18.74 -12.63
CA PHE A 168 -16.93 18.49 -12.41
C PHE A 168 -16.65 17.90 -11.02
N TYR A 169 -17.26 18.46 -9.98
CA TYR A 169 -17.15 17.96 -8.62
C TYR A 169 -17.66 16.53 -8.49
N ASP A 170 -18.82 16.21 -9.07
CA ASP A 170 -19.43 14.87 -9.04
C ASP A 170 -18.57 13.85 -9.77
N PHE A 171 -17.94 14.24 -10.89
CA PHE A 171 -17.05 13.37 -11.66
C PHE A 171 -15.81 12.96 -10.87
N PHE A 172 -15.13 13.89 -10.19
CA PHE A 172 -13.92 13.61 -9.45
C PHE A 172 -14.16 13.08 -8.03
N GLY A 173 -15.30 13.41 -7.45
CA GLY A 173 -15.69 13.04 -6.10
C GLY A 173 -15.03 13.92 -5.01
N GLU A 174 -15.71 14.03 -3.89
CA GLU A 174 -15.39 14.92 -2.77
C GLU A 174 -13.94 14.77 -2.26
N ASN A 175 -13.47 13.53 -2.13
CA ASN A 175 -12.17 13.25 -1.52
C ASN A 175 -10.99 13.86 -2.27
N ILE A 176 -11.08 14.06 -3.59
CA ILE A 176 -10.01 14.70 -4.36
C ILE A 176 -9.85 16.15 -3.90
N PHE A 177 -10.95 16.88 -3.78
CA PHE A 177 -10.91 18.29 -3.37
C PHE A 177 -10.55 18.45 -1.89
N LEU A 178 -10.97 17.54 -1.03
CA LEU A 178 -10.59 17.51 0.38
C LEU A 178 -9.11 17.14 0.58
N SER A 179 -8.50 16.46 -0.39
CA SER A 179 -7.10 16.06 -0.36
C SER A 179 -6.16 17.09 -0.99
N ASP A 180 -6.69 18.07 -1.72
CA ASP A 180 -5.92 19.18 -2.28
C ASP A 180 -5.75 20.26 -1.20
N LEU A 181 -4.62 20.21 -0.52
CA LEU A 181 -4.37 20.93 0.71
C LEU A 181 -3.12 21.79 0.61
N SER A 182 -3.06 22.84 1.41
CA SER A 182 -1.83 23.65 1.57
C SER A 182 -0.70 22.84 2.20
N ILE A 183 0.53 23.11 1.75
CA ILE A 183 1.76 22.53 2.34
C ILE A 183 2.01 23.00 3.79
N SER A 184 1.25 23.97 4.27
CA SER A 184 1.39 24.56 5.63
C SER A 184 0.60 23.81 6.70
N ILE A 185 0.00 22.66 6.38
CA ILE A 185 -0.73 21.88 7.37
C ILE A 185 0.25 21.07 8.23
N GLU A 186 0.41 21.50 9.48
CA GLU A 186 1.35 20.93 10.43
C GLU A 186 1.16 19.42 10.63
N GLU A 187 -0.10 18.94 10.67
CA GLU A 187 -0.44 17.53 10.84
C GLU A 187 0.07 16.62 9.70
N LEU A 188 0.35 17.19 8.53
CA LEU A 188 0.87 16.45 7.37
C LEU A 188 2.40 16.50 7.28
N GLY A 189 3.05 17.26 8.16
CA GLY A 189 4.50 17.45 8.16
C GLY A 189 5.00 18.35 7.04
N SER A 190 6.31 18.45 6.92
CA SER A 190 6.99 19.32 5.95
C SER A 190 8.05 18.54 5.18
N LEU A 191 8.01 18.63 3.84
CA LEU A 191 9.08 18.09 2.98
C LEU A 191 10.37 18.91 3.11
N LEU A 192 10.25 20.21 3.36
CA LEU A 192 11.42 21.09 3.52
C LEU A 192 12.21 20.76 4.79
N ASP A 193 11.48 20.53 5.89
CA ASP A 193 12.08 20.26 7.20
C ASP A 193 12.23 18.76 7.49
N HIS A 194 11.82 17.90 6.56
CA HIS A 194 11.80 16.44 6.73
C HIS A 194 11.13 16.03 8.04
N SER A 195 9.88 16.47 8.27
CA SER A 195 9.18 16.28 9.53
C SER A 195 7.83 15.59 9.38
N GLY A 196 7.32 15.00 10.48
CA GLY A 196 6.02 14.35 10.55
C GLY A 196 5.81 13.25 9.51
N PRO A 197 4.59 13.06 8.99
CA PRO A 197 4.27 12.02 8.00
C PRO A 197 5.10 12.06 6.71
N GLN A 198 5.67 13.21 6.33
CA GLN A 198 6.58 13.32 5.19
C GLN A 198 7.89 12.59 5.48
N ARG A 199 8.48 12.83 6.65
CA ARG A 199 9.67 12.11 7.11
C ARG A 199 9.41 10.61 7.25
N GLU A 200 8.30 10.23 7.87
CA GLU A 200 7.92 8.81 7.99
C GLU A 200 7.81 8.13 6.61
N ALA A 201 7.31 8.86 5.59
CA ALA A 201 7.22 8.35 4.23
C ALA A 201 8.61 8.16 3.59
N GLU A 202 9.55 9.10 3.80
CA GLU A 202 10.93 9.01 3.32
C GLU A 202 11.66 7.82 3.97
N GLU A 203 11.50 7.63 5.29
CA GLU A 203 12.04 6.48 6.03
C GLU A 203 11.43 5.16 5.55
N PHE A 204 10.12 5.13 5.31
CA PHE A 204 9.43 3.95 4.77
C PHE A 204 9.95 3.58 3.37
N ILE A 205 10.18 4.56 2.49
CA ILE A 205 10.75 4.35 1.16
C ILE A 205 12.19 3.83 1.29
N ALA A 206 13.02 4.46 2.14
CA ALA A 206 14.39 4.04 2.38
C ALA A 206 14.48 2.57 2.80
N ASN A 207 13.67 2.18 3.78
CA ASN A 207 13.60 0.79 4.26
C ASN A 207 13.12 -0.19 3.17
N THR A 208 12.15 0.24 2.34
CA THR A 208 11.60 -0.62 1.27
C THR A 208 12.60 -0.89 0.17
N PHE A 209 13.41 0.11 -0.19
CA PHE A 209 14.41 0.01 -1.25
C PHE A 209 15.83 -0.36 -0.75
N GLY A 210 16.01 -0.48 0.57
CA GLY A 210 17.31 -0.81 1.17
C GLY A 210 18.33 0.31 1.01
N SER A 211 17.90 1.58 0.98
CA SER A 211 18.78 2.75 0.90
C SER A 211 18.99 3.37 2.29
N ASP A 212 20.15 4.03 2.50
CA ASP A 212 20.42 4.74 3.76
C ASP A 212 19.46 5.91 3.97
N ARG A 213 19.08 6.57 2.88
CA ARG A 213 18.13 7.70 2.87
C ARG A 213 17.35 7.74 1.57
N SER A 214 16.12 8.22 1.64
CA SER A 214 15.30 8.52 0.46
C SER A 214 14.69 9.89 0.63
N LEU A 215 14.62 10.65 -0.46
CA LEU A 215 14.08 12.00 -0.49
C LEU A 215 12.97 12.09 -1.54
N ILE A 216 11.85 12.70 -1.19
CA ILE A 216 10.72 12.87 -2.11
C ILE A 216 10.94 14.15 -2.94
N VAL A 217 11.01 14.00 -4.27
CA VAL A 217 11.14 15.11 -5.21
C VAL A 217 9.83 15.36 -5.94
N ILE A 218 9.10 16.39 -5.55
CA ILE A 218 7.74 16.69 -6.06
C ILE A 218 7.73 17.24 -7.49
N ASN A 219 8.86 17.75 -8.01
CA ASN A 219 8.97 18.29 -9.37
C ASN A 219 9.24 17.21 -10.43
N GLY A 220 9.05 15.94 -10.08
CA GLY A 220 9.16 14.80 -10.98
C GLY A 220 10.60 14.34 -11.23
N THR A 221 10.71 13.22 -11.92
CA THR A 221 11.97 12.52 -12.24
C THR A 221 12.99 13.41 -12.97
N SER A 222 12.53 14.36 -13.78
CA SER A 222 13.44 15.30 -14.44
C SER A 222 14.24 16.16 -13.47
N THR A 223 13.66 16.54 -12.33
CA THR A 223 14.35 17.24 -11.27
C THR A 223 15.26 16.29 -10.49
N SER A 224 14.80 15.08 -10.19
CA SER A 224 15.64 14.06 -9.54
C SER A 224 16.91 13.77 -10.34
N ASN A 225 16.80 13.60 -11.66
CA ASN A 225 17.95 13.38 -12.55
C ASN A 225 18.95 14.55 -12.50
N LYS A 226 18.45 15.79 -12.45
CA LYS A 226 19.32 16.96 -12.31
C LYS A 226 20.03 17.02 -10.96
N ILE A 227 19.30 16.75 -9.87
CA ILE A 227 19.88 16.71 -8.52
C ILE A 227 21.00 15.67 -8.45
N VAL A 228 20.75 14.45 -8.92
CA VAL A 228 21.75 13.37 -8.94
C VAL A 228 22.96 13.77 -9.79
N GLY A 229 22.72 14.30 -10.99
CA GLY A 229 23.79 14.73 -11.87
C GLY A 229 24.64 15.86 -11.28
N MET A 230 24.01 16.88 -10.72
CA MET A 230 24.71 18.01 -10.07
C MET A 230 25.46 17.62 -8.80
N TYR A 231 25.03 16.56 -8.13
CA TYR A 231 25.76 15.98 -7.00
C TYR A 231 26.97 15.17 -7.44
N SER A 232 26.88 14.49 -8.60
CA SER A 232 27.86 13.50 -9.06
C SER A 232 28.98 14.10 -9.89
N ALA A 233 28.82 15.32 -10.42
CA ALA A 233 29.82 15.97 -11.29
C ALA A 233 29.89 17.48 -11.05
N THR A 234 31.09 18.03 -11.31
CA THR A 234 31.38 19.46 -11.24
C THR A 234 31.84 19.97 -12.60
N SER A 235 31.94 21.31 -12.78
CA SER A 235 32.40 21.93 -14.02
C SER A 235 33.79 21.42 -14.40
N GLY A 236 33.95 21.01 -15.66
CA GLY A 236 35.17 20.44 -16.20
C GLY A 236 35.33 18.93 -16.05
N ASP A 237 34.47 18.26 -15.26
CA ASP A 237 34.48 16.81 -15.19
C ASP A 237 34.05 16.17 -16.51
N THR A 238 34.54 14.97 -16.78
CA THR A 238 34.16 14.19 -17.95
C THR A 238 33.01 13.24 -17.60
N VAL A 239 31.89 13.35 -18.31
CA VAL A 239 30.72 12.47 -18.13
C VAL A 239 30.47 11.66 -19.39
N ILE A 240 30.44 10.34 -19.24
CA ILE A 240 30.10 9.40 -20.31
C ILE A 240 28.61 9.09 -20.22
N ILE A 241 27.86 9.24 -21.32
CA ILE A 241 26.41 9.11 -21.30
C ILE A 241 25.88 8.50 -22.62
N ASP A 242 24.82 7.71 -22.52
CA ASP A 242 24.09 7.22 -23.68
C ASP A 242 23.48 8.41 -24.46
N ARG A 243 23.72 8.45 -25.78
CA ARG A 243 23.14 9.46 -26.67
C ARG A 243 21.61 9.42 -26.68
N ASN A 244 21.00 8.29 -26.30
CA ASN A 244 19.56 8.10 -26.16
C ASN A 244 19.05 8.45 -24.75
N CYS A 245 19.76 9.23 -23.97
CA CYS A 245 19.33 9.65 -22.65
C CYS A 245 18.13 10.61 -22.69
N HIS A 246 17.39 10.64 -21.60
CA HIS A 246 16.29 11.60 -21.43
C HIS A 246 16.83 13.04 -21.39
N LYS A 247 16.08 13.99 -21.98
CA LYS A 247 16.47 15.41 -22.07
C LYS A 247 16.84 16.08 -20.73
N SER A 248 16.32 15.57 -19.58
CA SER A 248 16.69 16.07 -18.24
C SER A 248 18.18 15.87 -17.94
N LEU A 249 18.80 14.80 -18.47
CA LEU A 249 20.24 14.59 -18.35
C LEU A 249 21.02 15.57 -19.25
N ALA A 250 20.54 15.82 -20.48
CA ALA A 250 21.14 16.87 -21.31
C ALA A 250 21.09 18.25 -20.63
N HIS A 251 20.00 18.57 -19.92
CA HIS A 251 19.92 19.81 -19.15
C HIS A 251 20.93 19.83 -18.01
N PHE A 252 21.13 18.71 -17.30
CA PHE A 252 22.15 18.60 -16.27
C PHE A 252 23.55 18.86 -16.83
N LEU A 253 23.92 18.22 -17.94
CA LEU A 253 25.23 18.40 -18.59
C LEU A 253 25.51 19.85 -18.90
N MET A 254 24.50 20.57 -19.41
CA MET A 254 24.60 22.02 -19.70
C MET A 254 24.68 22.88 -18.45
N MET A 255 23.92 22.54 -17.39
CA MET A 255 23.87 23.32 -16.15
C MET A 255 25.17 23.25 -15.35
N VAL A 256 25.87 22.12 -15.41
CA VAL A 256 27.12 21.87 -14.68
C VAL A 256 28.36 22.24 -15.52
N ASP A 257 28.20 22.38 -16.83
CA ASP A 257 29.29 22.65 -17.78
C ASP A 257 30.38 21.55 -17.76
N VAL A 258 29.92 20.32 -17.98
CA VAL A 258 30.79 19.13 -18.03
C VAL A 258 31.24 18.81 -19.43
N ILE A 259 32.36 18.12 -19.57
CA ILE A 259 32.84 17.54 -20.84
C ILE A 259 32.08 16.26 -21.11
N THR A 260 31.28 16.22 -22.17
CA THR A 260 30.38 15.08 -22.43
C THR A 260 30.92 14.15 -23.54
N ILE A 261 31.02 12.88 -23.21
CA ILE A 261 31.30 11.80 -24.17
C ILE A 261 30.00 11.02 -24.40
N TYR A 262 29.48 11.04 -25.63
CA TYR A 262 28.26 10.34 -25.99
C TYR A 262 28.56 8.97 -26.57
N LEU A 263 28.07 7.92 -25.92
CA LEU A 263 28.01 6.57 -26.47
C LEU A 263 26.82 6.46 -27.44
N LYS A 264 27.05 5.88 -28.63
CA LYS A 264 26.03 5.79 -29.67
C LYS A 264 25.32 4.44 -29.63
N PRO A 265 24.01 4.39 -29.40
CA PRO A 265 23.27 3.15 -29.47
C PRO A 265 23.16 2.62 -30.91
N ALA A 266 23.12 1.30 -31.07
CA ALA A 266 22.81 0.67 -32.36
C ALA A 266 21.39 1.02 -32.82
N ARG A 267 21.17 0.94 -34.14
CA ARG A 267 19.85 1.10 -34.75
C ARG A 267 19.55 -0.09 -35.65
N ASN A 268 18.33 -0.59 -35.60
CA ASN A 268 17.86 -1.59 -36.55
C ASN A 268 17.44 -0.95 -37.89
N ALA A 269 17.05 -1.79 -38.86
CA ALA A 269 16.61 -1.35 -40.17
C ALA A 269 15.38 -0.41 -40.17
N TYR A 270 14.59 -0.45 -39.07
CA TYR A 270 13.42 0.41 -38.89
C TYR A 270 13.73 1.69 -38.11
N GLY A 271 15.01 1.94 -37.77
CA GLY A 271 15.43 3.10 -36.99
C GLY A 271 15.20 2.99 -35.48
N ILE A 272 14.73 1.86 -34.98
CA ILE A 272 14.54 1.63 -33.54
C ILE A 272 15.90 1.50 -32.86
N LEU A 273 16.06 2.23 -31.74
CA LEU A 273 17.28 2.23 -30.96
C LEU A 273 17.43 0.91 -30.18
N GLY A 274 18.63 0.34 -30.22
CA GLY A 274 19.04 -0.85 -29.46
C GLY A 274 20.01 -0.52 -28.33
N GLY A 275 20.76 -1.53 -27.89
CA GLY A 275 21.83 -1.37 -26.91
C GLY A 275 23.05 -0.63 -27.47
N ILE A 276 23.94 -0.19 -26.60
CA ILE A 276 25.23 0.39 -26.97
C ILE A 276 26.20 -0.76 -27.36
N PRO A 277 26.78 -0.77 -28.57
CA PRO A 277 27.74 -1.81 -28.95
C PRO A 277 29.02 -1.74 -28.10
N GLU A 278 29.68 -2.89 -27.89
CA GLU A 278 30.97 -2.96 -27.17
C GLU A 278 32.03 -2.05 -27.75
N SER A 279 32.03 -1.85 -29.10
CA SER A 279 32.96 -0.96 -29.80
C SER A 279 32.87 0.52 -29.40
N GLU A 280 31.81 0.92 -28.72
CA GLU A 280 31.66 2.28 -28.18
C GLU A 280 32.37 2.47 -26.82
N TYR A 281 32.79 1.38 -26.17
CA TYR A 281 33.49 1.41 -24.87
C TYR A 281 35.02 1.29 -24.99
N THR A 282 35.56 1.26 -26.18
CA THR A 282 37.02 1.07 -26.44
C THR A 282 37.67 2.37 -26.95
#